data_a468fae5e3eba198f1b2a99d9e52ab13
#
_entry.id   a468fae5e3eba198f1b2a99d9e52ab13
#
_cell.length_a   1.000
_cell.length_b   1.000
_cell.length_c   1.000
_cell.angle_alpha   90.00
_cell.angle_beta   90.00
_cell.angle_gamma   90.00
#
_symmetry.space_group_name_H-M   'P 1'
#
loop_
_entity.id
_entity.type
_entity.pdbx_description
1 polymer ?
#
loop_
_entity_poly.entity_id
_entity_poly.type
_entity_poly.pdbx_seq_one_letter_code
_entity_poly.pdbx_strand_id
1 'polypeptide(L)'
;GGPFDLMGMKWYGSNMANKMLGLPRSILMVMLNDKDTGAPLCLMSANLLSAVRTGAIPGVGTKYLVNKGAKVCGICGPGVMGKTSLAAFVATCPDLEVLKVKGRGKASLDKFIAYAKEKYPQFKEIKVVDTVEELVRDTDVISFANTSGTDPSTYPYVKGEWIKKGAVLVGVSAFDIDDDFLSEKCKLVVDNMQLYEAW
;
A
#
# COMPACT_ATOMS: atom_id res chain seq x y z
N GLY A 1 26.28 -5.36 -6.71
CA GLY A 1 25.40 -6.36 -7.25
C GLY A 1 24.13 -5.85 -7.89
N GLY A 2 23.34 -6.77 -8.37
CA GLY A 2 22.11 -6.50 -9.09
C GLY A 2 22.34 -5.99 -10.51
N PRO A 3 21.26 -5.61 -11.22
CA PRO A 3 21.35 -5.26 -12.65
C PRO A 3 22.14 -3.95 -12.92
N PHE A 4 22.36 -3.12 -11.90
CA PHE A 4 23.05 -1.83 -12.04
C PHE A 4 24.47 -1.88 -11.47
N ASP A 5 24.87 -2.99 -10.86
CA ASP A 5 26.18 -3.22 -10.27
C ASP A 5 26.67 -2.09 -9.32
N LEU A 6 25.74 -1.63 -8.49
CA LEU A 6 25.97 -0.56 -7.50
C LEU A 6 25.87 -1.12 -6.08
N MET A 7 26.57 -0.50 -5.15
CA MET A 7 26.37 -0.64 -3.72
C MET A 7 25.66 0.61 -3.18
N GLY A 8 25.00 0.47 -2.04
CA GLY A 8 24.38 1.62 -1.41
C GLY A 8 23.64 1.30 -0.15
N MET A 9 23.19 2.33 0.50
CA MET A 9 22.38 2.22 1.72
C MET A 9 21.20 3.19 1.66
N LYS A 10 20.09 2.78 2.28
CA LYS A 10 18.97 3.65 2.61
C LYS A 10 19.00 3.94 4.11
N TRP A 11 19.09 5.21 4.46
CA TRP A 11 19.00 5.67 5.83
C TRP A 11 17.71 6.43 6.04
N TYR A 12 16.97 6.12 7.11
CA TYR A 12 15.72 6.83 7.40
C TYR A 12 15.45 6.93 8.90
N GLY A 13 14.80 8.05 9.26
CA GLY A 13 14.14 8.23 10.55
C GLY A 13 12.61 8.33 10.34
N SER A 14 11.83 7.86 11.30
CA SER A 14 10.39 7.97 11.30
C SER A 14 9.88 8.45 12.65
N ASN A 15 9.10 9.53 12.65
CA ASN A 15 8.47 10.05 13.86
C ASN A 15 7.05 10.52 13.54
N MET A 16 6.07 10.01 14.30
CA MET A 16 4.66 10.39 14.15
C MET A 16 4.41 11.88 14.42
N ALA A 17 5.18 12.47 15.34
CA ALA A 17 5.08 13.88 15.71
C ALA A 17 5.51 14.85 14.58
N ASN A 18 6.26 14.39 13.60
CA ASN A 18 6.69 15.23 12.47
C ASN A 18 5.52 15.92 11.75
N LYS A 19 4.35 15.28 11.74
CA LYS A 19 3.14 15.88 11.15
C LYS A 19 2.72 17.19 11.81
N MET A 20 2.94 17.32 13.12
CA MET A 20 2.63 18.56 13.86
C MET A 20 3.62 19.68 13.53
N LEU A 21 4.81 19.32 13.04
CA LEU A 21 5.84 20.24 12.59
C LEU A 21 5.77 20.54 11.09
N GLY A 22 4.75 20.05 10.39
CA GLY A 22 4.63 20.18 8.93
C GLY A 22 5.64 19.34 8.14
N LEU A 23 6.34 18.42 8.80
CA LEU A 23 7.34 17.54 8.18
C LEU A 23 6.72 16.20 7.76
N PRO A 24 7.32 15.49 6.77
CA PRO A 24 6.96 14.11 6.48
C PRO A 24 7.15 13.21 7.71
N ARG A 25 6.25 12.23 7.92
CA ARG A 25 6.40 11.22 8.98
C ARG A 25 7.77 10.56 8.95
N SER A 26 8.24 10.23 7.75
CA SER A 26 9.56 9.62 7.53
C SER A 26 10.38 10.51 6.62
N ILE A 27 11.64 10.67 6.96
CA ILE A 27 12.65 11.39 6.17
C ILE A 27 13.69 10.35 5.76
N LEU A 28 13.86 10.22 4.45
CA LEU A 28 14.68 9.15 3.87
C LEU A 28 15.76 9.72 2.98
N MET A 29 16.95 9.14 3.09
CA MET A 29 18.08 9.40 2.23
C MET A 29 18.56 8.07 1.61
N VAL A 30 19.12 8.15 0.41
CA VAL A 30 19.85 7.05 -0.23
C VAL A 30 21.23 7.56 -0.61
N MET A 31 22.24 6.77 -0.27
CA MET A 31 23.59 6.93 -0.75
C MET A 31 23.96 5.76 -1.66
N LEU A 32 24.53 6.07 -2.81
CA LEU A 32 25.07 5.08 -3.75
C LEU A 32 26.59 5.18 -3.80
N ASN A 33 27.23 4.05 -3.90
CA ASN A 33 28.68 3.92 -3.98
C ASN A 33 29.06 3.07 -5.19
N ASP A 34 30.21 3.39 -5.77
CA ASP A 34 30.90 2.49 -6.67
C ASP A 34 31.31 1.22 -5.91
N LYS A 35 31.02 0.05 -6.50
CA LYS A 35 31.23 -1.22 -5.81
C LYS A 35 32.71 -1.62 -5.68
N ASP A 36 33.56 -1.17 -6.61
CA ASP A 36 34.96 -1.59 -6.68
C ASP A 36 35.86 -0.69 -5.84
N THR A 37 35.56 0.60 -5.82
CA THR A 37 36.38 1.60 -5.11
C THR A 37 35.79 2.07 -3.78
N GLY A 38 34.48 1.84 -3.57
CA GLY A 38 33.72 2.39 -2.43
C GLY A 38 33.45 3.90 -2.55
N ALA A 39 33.88 4.54 -3.64
CA ALA A 39 33.68 5.97 -3.81
C ALA A 39 32.19 6.36 -3.79
N PRO A 40 31.80 7.42 -3.05
CA PRO A 40 30.43 7.89 -3.06
C PRO A 40 30.09 8.50 -4.41
N LEU A 41 29.01 8.00 -5.03
CA LEU A 41 28.53 8.43 -6.35
C LEU A 41 27.36 9.41 -6.24
N CYS A 42 26.48 9.20 -5.26
CA CYS A 42 25.27 9.99 -5.13
C CYS A 42 24.75 9.98 -3.68
N LEU A 43 24.25 11.14 -3.24
CA LEU A 43 23.43 11.28 -2.05
C LEU A 43 22.12 11.97 -2.46
N MET A 44 20.97 11.32 -2.22
CA MET A 44 19.68 11.83 -2.66
C MET A 44 18.58 11.69 -1.61
N SER A 45 17.59 12.59 -1.65
CA SER A 45 16.33 12.39 -0.93
C SER A 45 15.58 11.21 -1.52
N ALA A 46 15.09 10.31 -0.66
CA ALA A 46 14.48 9.06 -1.08
C ALA A 46 13.01 8.89 -0.66
N ASN A 47 12.34 9.96 -0.24
CA ASN A 47 10.93 9.91 0.16
C ASN A 47 10.03 9.44 -0.99
N LEU A 48 10.18 10.02 -2.17
CA LEU A 48 9.43 9.62 -3.36
C LEU A 48 9.80 8.21 -3.80
N LEU A 49 11.09 7.90 -3.90
CA LEU A 49 11.58 6.59 -4.27
C LEU A 49 11.00 5.49 -3.35
N SER A 50 11.08 5.71 -2.04
CA SER A 50 10.53 4.77 -1.06
C SER A 50 9.01 4.59 -1.17
N ALA A 51 8.27 5.67 -1.42
CA ALA A 51 6.84 5.61 -1.61
C ALA A 51 6.46 4.80 -2.87
N VAL A 52 7.07 5.10 -3.99
CA VAL A 52 6.77 4.46 -5.28
C VAL A 52 7.15 2.97 -5.26
N ARG A 53 8.36 2.61 -4.75
CA ARG A 53 8.76 1.20 -4.69
C ARG A 53 7.85 0.37 -3.76
N THR A 54 7.37 0.98 -2.66
CA THR A 54 6.46 0.30 -1.73
C THR A 54 5.08 0.11 -2.37
N GLY A 55 4.57 1.11 -3.09
CA GLY A 55 3.31 0.99 -3.82
C GLY A 55 3.39 0.05 -5.04
N ALA A 56 4.59 -0.19 -5.58
CA ALA A 56 4.77 -1.12 -6.70
C ALA A 56 4.54 -2.60 -6.28
N ILE A 57 4.81 -2.97 -5.03
CA ILE A 57 4.58 -4.33 -4.52
C ILE A 57 3.10 -4.74 -4.65
N PRO A 58 2.12 -3.95 -4.16
CA PRO A 58 0.71 -4.17 -4.46
C PRO A 58 0.41 -4.34 -5.94
N GLY A 59 1.05 -3.54 -6.81
CA GLY A 59 0.89 -3.63 -8.25
C GLY A 59 1.37 -4.97 -8.83
N VAL A 60 2.51 -5.45 -8.38
CA VAL A 60 3.01 -6.78 -8.79
C VAL A 60 2.05 -7.87 -8.34
N GLY A 61 1.60 -7.82 -7.06
CA GLY A 61 0.62 -8.77 -6.54
C GLY A 61 -0.67 -8.78 -7.37
N THR A 62 -1.25 -7.62 -7.63
CA THR A 62 -2.50 -7.52 -8.39
C THR A 62 -2.34 -7.94 -9.85
N LYS A 63 -1.22 -7.64 -10.50
CA LYS A 63 -0.96 -8.06 -11.87
C LYS A 63 -1.09 -9.58 -12.07
N TYR A 64 -0.72 -10.37 -11.08
CA TYR A 64 -0.70 -11.83 -11.17
C TYR A 64 -1.85 -12.53 -10.46
N LEU A 65 -2.49 -11.89 -9.49
CA LEU A 65 -3.45 -12.54 -8.60
C LEU A 65 -4.89 -12.07 -8.81
N VAL A 66 -5.10 -10.83 -9.29
CA VAL A 66 -6.46 -10.31 -9.46
C VAL A 66 -7.16 -10.97 -10.65
N ASN A 67 -8.45 -11.20 -10.52
CA ASN A 67 -9.28 -11.68 -11.62
C ASN A 67 -9.38 -10.61 -12.72
N LYS A 68 -9.38 -11.04 -13.97
CA LYS A 68 -9.64 -10.15 -15.13
C LYS A 68 -11.02 -9.50 -14.97
N GLY A 69 -11.10 -8.22 -15.33
CA GLY A 69 -12.35 -7.46 -15.25
C GLY A 69 -12.66 -6.97 -13.83
N ALA A 70 -11.68 -6.88 -12.93
CA ALA A 70 -11.83 -6.24 -11.63
C ALA A 70 -12.28 -4.79 -11.78
N LYS A 71 -13.38 -4.42 -11.12
CA LYS A 71 -14.03 -3.10 -11.28
C LYS A 71 -13.95 -2.23 -10.03
N VAL A 72 -13.81 -2.84 -8.87
CA VAL A 72 -13.89 -2.14 -7.59
C VAL A 72 -12.58 -2.26 -6.84
N CYS A 73 -11.96 -1.13 -6.50
CA CYS A 73 -10.80 -1.11 -5.62
C CYS A 73 -11.09 -0.39 -4.30
N GLY A 74 -10.38 -0.81 -3.25
CA GLY A 74 -10.48 -0.27 -1.91
C GLY A 74 -9.12 0.21 -1.37
N ILE A 75 -9.13 1.37 -0.72
CA ILE A 75 -7.95 1.92 -0.04
C ILE A 75 -8.30 2.18 1.43
N CYS A 76 -7.66 1.44 2.33
CA CYS A 76 -7.66 1.72 3.75
C CYS A 76 -6.42 2.55 4.11
N GLY A 77 -6.61 3.85 4.40
CA GLY A 77 -5.51 4.77 4.69
C GLY A 77 -5.16 5.68 3.50
N PRO A 78 -5.82 6.86 3.39
CA PRO A 78 -5.68 7.81 2.28
C PRO A 78 -4.41 8.68 2.43
N GLY A 79 -3.28 8.04 2.71
CA GLY A 79 -1.96 8.67 2.81
C GLY A 79 -1.11 8.48 1.55
N VAL A 80 0.21 8.66 1.70
CA VAL A 80 1.18 8.48 0.62
C VAL A 80 1.15 7.04 0.10
N MET A 81 1.13 6.04 0.98
CA MET A 81 1.07 4.63 0.59
C MET A 81 -0.25 4.29 -0.11
N GLY A 82 -1.37 4.84 0.35
CA GLY A 82 -2.67 4.70 -0.33
C GLY A 82 -2.65 5.26 -1.75
N LYS A 83 -2.00 6.41 -1.97
CA LYS A 83 -1.85 7.02 -3.31
C LYS A 83 -1.00 6.15 -4.23
N THR A 84 0.10 5.61 -3.75
CA THR A 84 0.98 4.76 -4.56
C THR A 84 0.37 3.39 -4.83
N SER A 85 -0.38 2.81 -3.87
CA SER A 85 -1.18 1.61 -4.10
C SER A 85 -2.27 1.83 -5.14
N LEU A 86 -2.99 2.96 -5.07
CA LEU A 86 -4.01 3.31 -6.07
C LEU A 86 -3.40 3.44 -7.47
N ALA A 87 -2.25 4.10 -7.58
CA ALA A 87 -1.51 4.20 -8.85
C ALA A 87 -1.16 2.82 -9.42
N ALA A 88 -0.71 1.92 -8.56
CA ALA A 88 -0.36 0.57 -8.94
C ALA A 88 -1.60 -0.25 -9.38
N PHE A 89 -2.72 -0.13 -8.66
CA PHE A 89 -3.98 -0.79 -9.03
C PHE A 89 -4.49 -0.30 -10.38
N VAL A 90 -4.50 1.00 -10.62
CA VAL A 90 -4.91 1.57 -11.92
C VAL A 90 -4.03 1.07 -13.07
N ALA A 91 -2.72 0.93 -12.83
CA ALA A 91 -1.79 0.43 -13.84
C ALA A 91 -1.96 -1.06 -14.16
N THR A 92 -2.46 -1.85 -13.23
CA THR A 92 -2.59 -3.32 -13.37
C THR A 92 -4.01 -3.83 -13.57
N CYS A 93 -5.00 -3.00 -13.24
CA CYS A 93 -6.42 -3.32 -13.36
C CYS A 93 -7.11 -2.21 -14.17
N PRO A 94 -7.07 -2.28 -15.51
CA PRO A 94 -7.53 -1.19 -16.38
C PRO A 94 -9.06 -0.96 -16.34
N ASP A 95 -9.82 -1.95 -15.87
CA ASP A 95 -11.30 -1.91 -15.84
C ASP A 95 -11.86 -1.34 -14.54
N LEU A 96 -11.01 -0.77 -13.66
CA LEU A 96 -11.47 -0.17 -12.41
C LEU A 96 -12.38 1.04 -12.66
N GLU A 97 -13.57 0.99 -12.08
CA GLU A 97 -14.63 1.99 -12.23
C GLU A 97 -15.04 2.62 -10.89
N VAL A 98 -14.88 1.89 -9.79
CA VAL A 98 -15.30 2.30 -8.45
C VAL A 98 -14.13 2.28 -7.49
N LEU A 99 -13.96 3.37 -6.75
CA LEU A 99 -12.97 3.50 -5.70
C LEU A 99 -13.66 3.66 -4.35
N LYS A 100 -13.40 2.76 -3.41
CA LYS A 100 -13.80 2.88 -2.02
C LYS A 100 -12.63 3.36 -1.17
N VAL A 101 -12.85 4.34 -0.31
CA VAL A 101 -11.80 4.92 0.52
C VAL A 101 -12.23 4.96 1.97
N LYS A 102 -11.42 4.36 2.84
CA LYS A 102 -11.57 4.44 4.30
C LYS A 102 -10.42 5.20 4.92
N GLY A 103 -10.73 6.18 5.76
CA GLY A 103 -9.74 6.96 6.50
C GLY A 103 -10.33 7.55 7.78
N ARG A 104 -9.49 7.96 8.72
CA ARG A 104 -9.93 8.52 10.01
C ARG A 104 -10.12 10.02 10.00
N GLY A 105 -9.44 10.74 9.14
CA GLY A 105 -9.42 12.20 9.14
C GLY A 105 -10.03 12.81 7.89
N LYS A 106 -11.06 13.66 8.06
CA LYS A 106 -11.76 14.32 6.95
C LYS A 106 -10.80 15.02 5.99
N ALA A 107 -9.87 15.83 6.50
CA ALA A 107 -8.92 16.56 5.65
C ALA A 107 -8.02 15.66 4.78
N SER A 108 -7.65 14.47 5.29
CA SER A 108 -6.87 13.50 4.52
C SER A 108 -7.72 12.82 3.46
N LEU A 109 -8.98 12.51 3.77
CA LEU A 109 -9.95 11.96 2.83
C LEU A 109 -10.20 12.95 1.69
N ASP A 110 -10.52 14.20 2.02
CA ASP A 110 -10.82 15.24 1.03
C ASP A 110 -9.63 15.44 0.05
N LYS A 111 -8.40 15.51 0.58
CA LYS A 111 -7.17 15.61 -0.24
C LYS A 111 -6.94 14.38 -1.12
N PHE A 112 -7.26 13.19 -0.61
CA PHE A 112 -7.10 11.97 -1.38
C PHE A 112 -8.15 11.86 -2.49
N ILE A 113 -9.40 12.21 -2.21
CA ILE A 113 -10.50 12.22 -3.18
C ILE A 113 -10.22 13.23 -4.29
N ALA A 114 -9.79 14.44 -3.93
CA ALA A 114 -9.42 15.45 -4.92
C ALA A 114 -8.28 14.94 -5.84
N TYR A 115 -7.24 14.36 -5.26
CA TYR A 115 -6.15 13.73 -6.00
C TYR A 115 -6.65 12.61 -6.92
N ALA A 116 -7.53 11.72 -6.42
CA ALA A 116 -8.04 10.60 -7.21
C ALA A 116 -8.91 11.08 -8.38
N LYS A 117 -9.77 12.07 -8.18
CA LYS A 117 -10.58 12.68 -9.23
C LYS A 117 -9.76 13.33 -10.33
N GLU A 118 -8.72 14.08 -9.94
CA GLU A 118 -7.82 14.75 -10.87
C GLU A 118 -6.97 13.77 -11.69
N LYS A 119 -6.38 12.77 -10.99
CA LYS A 119 -5.38 11.89 -11.59
C LYS A 119 -5.99 10.70 -12.34
N TYR A 120 -7.18 10.25 -11.92
CA TYR A 120 -7.80 9.01 -12.40
C TYR A 120 -9.28 9.23 -12.79
N PRO A 121 -9.55 9.95 -13.89
CA PRO A 121 -10.91 10.28 -14.32
C PRO A 121 -11.76 9.07 -14.75
N GLN A 122 -11.15 7.89 -14.89
CA GLN A 122 -11.86 6.63 -15.19
C GLN A 122 -12.76 6.15 -14.05
N PHE A 123 -12.55 6.61 -12.80
CA PHE A 123 -13.44 6.27 -11.71
C PHE A 123 -14.78 6.98 -11.87
N LYS A 124 -15.80 6.21 -12.18
CA LYS A 124 -17.21 6.66 -12.28
C LYS A 124 -17.77 7.03 -10.91
N GLU A 125 -17.28 6.36 -9.87
CA GLU A 125 -17.72 6.55 -8.51
C GLU A 125 -16.54 6.48 -7.52
N ILE A 126 -16.51 7.42 -6.57
CA ILE A 126 -15.58 7.43 -5.44
C ILE A 126 -16.39 7.51 -4.15
N LYS A 127 -16.38 6.42 -3.38
CA LYS A 127 -17.13 6.28 -2.12
C LYS A 127 -16.22 6.42 -0.92
N VAL A 128 -16.55 7.31 0.00
CA VAL A 128 -16.02 7.26 1.36
C VAL A 128 -16.85 6.27 2.15
N VAL A 129 -16.18 5.37 2.85
CA VAL A 129 -16.82 4.34 3.67
C VAL A 129 -16.34 4.45 5.11
N ASP A 130 -17.24 4.15 6.05
CA ASP A 130 -16.99 4.32 7.48
C ASP A 130 -16.46 3.05 8.15
N THR A 131 -16.81 1.88 7.63
CA THR A 131 -16.44 0.59 8.21
C THR A 131 -15.47 -0.19 7.32
N VAL A 132 -14.75 -1.15 7.91
CA VAL A 132 -13.91 -2.10 7.17
C VAL A 132 -14.78 -3.04 6.35
N GLU A 133 -15.94 -3.40 6.86
CA GLU A 133 -16.91 -4.23 6.14
C GLU A 133 -17.35 -3.59 4.82
N GLU A 134 -17.77 -2.32 4.84
CA GLU A 134 -18.15 -1.59 3.63
C GLU A 134 -16.99 -1.48 2.63
N LEU A 135 -15.74 -1.35 3.14
CA LEU A 135 -14.55 -1.32 2.29
C LEU A 135 -14.35 -2.65 1.57
N VAL A 136 -14.55 -3.77 2.29
CA VAL A 136 -14.20 -5.13 1.84
C VAL A 136 -15.30 -5.75 0.99
N ARG A 137 -16.58 -5.60 1.38
CA ARG A 137 -17.69 -6.22 0.64
C ARG A 137 -17.72 -5.77 -0.82
N ASP A 138 -17.89 -6.71 -1.73
CA ASP A 138 -17.97 -6.49 -3.19
C ASP A 138 -16.78 -5.75 -3.79
N THR A 139 -15.61 -5.80 -3.14
CA THR A 139 -14.38 -5.17 -3.61
C THR A 139 -13.43 -6.21 -4.18
N ASP A 140 -12.87 -5.94 -5.34
CA ASP A 140 -12.01 -6.89 -6.07
C ASP A 140 -10.55 -6.83 -5.60
N VAL A 141 -10.06 -5.63 -5.29
CA VAL A 141 -8.67 -5.43 -4.82
C VAL A 141 -8.63 -4.36 -3.74
N ILE A 142 -7.94 -4.66 -2.64
CA ILE A 142 -7.91 -3.78 -1.45
C ILE A 142 -6.47 -3.61 -0.98
N SER A 143 -6.07 -2.37 -0.70
CA SER A 143 -4.81 -2.08 -0.02
C SER A 143 -5.06 -1.56 1.40
N PHE A 144 -4.48 -2.24 2.37
CA PHE A 144 -4.38 -1.77 3.74
C PHE A 144 -3.08 -0.98 3.89
N ALA A 145 -3.19 0.35 3.82
CA ALA A 145 -2.10 1.32 3.88
C ALA A 145 -2.28 2.31 5.05
N ASN A 146 -2.99 1.87 6.08
CA ASN A 146 -3.29 2.62 7.29
C ASN A 146 -2.04 2.86 8.13
N THR A 147 -2.11 3.82 9.03
CA THR A 147 -1.11 3.97 10.07
C THR A 147 -1.40 2.96 11.16
N SER A 148 -0.61 1.89 11.24
CA SER A 148 -0.65 0.90 12.31
C SER A 148 0.28 1.32 13.44
N GLY A 149 -0.15 1.15 14.67
CA GLY A 149 0.70 1.14 15.85
C GLY A 149 1.36 -0.23 16.05
N THR A 150 1.95 -0.42 17.22
CA THR A 150 2.50 -1.71 17.68
C THR A 150 1.45 -2.58 18.37
N ASP A 151 0.29 -2.03 18.66
CA ASP A 151 -0.82 -2.72 19.29
C ASP A 151 -1.75 -3.35 18.23
N PRO A 152 -1.79 -4.70 18.12
CA PRO A 152 -2.63 -5.40 17.15
C PRO A 152 -4.12 -5.11 17.31
N SER A 153 -4.60 -4.80 18.52
CA SER A 153 -6.01 -4.51 18.77
C SER A 153 -6.52 -3.27 18.01
N THR A 154 -5.59 -2.43 17.52
CA THR A 154 -5.90 -1.23 16.72
C THR A 154 -5.90 -1.46 15.21
N TYR A 155 -5.59 -2.68 14.77
CA TYR A 155 -5.54 -3.00 13.35
C TYR A 155 -6.94 -3.08 12.74
N PRO A 156 -7.11 -2.71 11.48
CA PRO A 156 -8.35 -3.00 10.76
C PRO A 156 -8.60 -4.51 10.77
N TYR A 157 -9.72 -4.95 11.30
CA TYR A 157 -10.10 -6.35 11.31
C TYR A 157 -11.03 -6.67 10.13
N VAL A 158 -10.76 -7.77 9.45
CA VAL A 158 -11.51 -8.27 8.29
C VAL A 158 -12.09 -9.63 8.60
N LYS A 159 -13.42 -9.77 8.53
CA LYS A 159 -14.04 -11.10 8.56
C LYS A 159 -13.96 -11.75 7.19
N GLY A 160 -13.63 -13.04 7.17
CA GLY A 160 -13.54 -13.83 5.95
C GLY A 160 -14.83 -13.83 5.12
N GLU A 161 -15.99 -13.81 5.80
CA GLU A 161 -17.32 -13.76 5.15
C GLU A 161 -17.61 -12.47 4.36
N TRP A 162 -16.85 -11.40 4.60
CA TRP A 162 -16.98 -10.15 3.85
C TRP A 162 -16.23 -10.19 2.52
N ILE A 163 -15.28 -11.12 2.38
CA ILE A 163 -14.36 -11.16 1.27
C ILE A 163 -15.02 -11.81 0.06
N LYS A 164 -15.11 -11.07 -1.01
CA LYS A 164 -15.58 -11.57 -2.30
C LYS A 164 -14.64 -12.66 -2.82
N LYS A 165 -15.18 -13.75 -3.32
CA LYS A 165 -14.38 -14.83 -3.93
C LYS A 165 -13.48 -14.28 -5.04
N GLY A 166 -12.19 -14.53 -4.92
CA GLY A 166 -11.17 -14.06 -5.85
C GLY A 166 -10.73 -12.61 -5.64
N ALA A 167 -11.16 -11.97 -4.54
CA ALA A 167 -10.61 -10.68 -4.15
C ALA A 167 -9.15 -10.80 -3.70
N VAL A 168 -8.38 -9.74 -3.92
CA VAL A 168 -6.98 -9.63 -3.50
C VAL A 168 -6.86 -8.58 -2.41
N LEU A 169 -6.38 -8.98 -1.24
CA LEU A 169 -6.09 -8.10 -0.12
C LEU A 169 -4.57 -7.93 -0.02
N VAL A 170 -4.12 -6.69 0.02
CA VAL A 170 -2.68 -6.35 0.07
C VAL A 170 -2.37 -5.62 1.37
N GLY A 171 -1.55 -6.23 2.21
CA GLY A 171 -1.04 -5.65 3.45
C GLY A 171 0.20 -4.79 3.22
N VAL A 172 0.05 -3.53 2.83
CA VAL A 172 1.15 -2.54 2.88
C VAL A 172 1.42 -2.13 4.33
N SER A 173 0.41 -2.23 5.16
CA SER A 173 0.43 -2.05 6.60
C SER A 173 -0.35 -3.19 7.26
N ALA A 174 -0.20 -3.34 8.55
CA ALA A 174 -0.87 -4.40 9.28
C ALA A 174 -2.41 -4.26 9.24
N PHE A 175 -3.06 -5.37 9.06
CA PHE A 175 -4.49 -5.62 9.27
C PHE A 175 -4.65 -7.03 9.85
N ASP A 176 -5.78 -7.31 10.42
CA ASP A 176 -6.10 -8.59 11.03
C ASP A 176 -7.24 -9.27 10.28
N ILE A 177 -7.27 -10.61 10.29
CA ILE A 177 -8.24 -11.42 9.55
C ILE A 177 -8.48 -12.72 10.32
N ASP A 178 -9.65 -13.34 10.16
CA ASP A 178 -9.98 -14.63 10.77
C ASP A 178 -8.90 -15.68 10.46
N ASP A 179 -8.33 -16.29 11.49
CA ASP A 179 -7.27 -17.30 11.36
C ASP A 179 -7.71 -18.51 10.52
N ASP A 180 -8.92 -19.00 10.74
CA ASP A 180 -9.49 -20.13 9.99
C ASP A 180 -9.64 -19.77 8.50
N PHE A 181 -10.03 -18.54 8.22
CA PHE A 181 -10.13 -18.07 6.82
C PHE A 181 -8.75 -17.96 6.18
N LEU A 182 -7.78 -17.44 6.92
CA LEU A 182 -6.41 -17.26 6.42
C LEU A 182 -5.74 -18.61 6.12
N SER A 183 -5.91 -19.60 7.01
CA SER A 183 -5.27 -20.91 6.89
C SER A 183 -5.93 -21.84 5.87
N GLU A 184 -7.28 -21.81 5.77
CA GLU A 184 -8.03 -22.81 5.02
C GLU A 184 -8.58 -22.29 3.67
N LYS A 185 -8.86 -20.98 3.56
CA LYS A 185 -9.60 -20.40 2.43
C LYS A 185 -8.82 -19.37 1.61
N CYS A 186 -7.67 -18.94 2.12
CA CYS A 186 -6.82 -17.97 1.45
C CYS A 186 -5.63 -18.63 0.76
N LYS A 187 -5.21 -18.03 -0.37
CA LYS A 187 -3.87 -18.21 -0.89
C LYS A 187 -2.99 -17.08 -0.33
N LEU A 188 -2.13 -17.42 0.61
CA LEU A 188 -1.17 -16.47 1.15
C LEU A 188 0.03 -16.33 0.21
N VAL A 189 0.37 -15.10 -0.13
CA VAL A 189 1.52 -14.77 -0.98
C VAL A 189 2.33 -13.68 -0.30
N VAL A 190 3.63 -13.87 -0.22
CA VAL A 190 4.58 -12.92 0.37
C VAL A 190 5.56 -12.44 -0.68
N ASP A 191 6.06 -11.23 -0.53
CA ASP A 191 7.01 -10.60 -1.46
C ASP A 191 8.44 -11.16 -1.31
N ASN A 192 8.81 -11.63 -0.11
CA ASN A 192 10.09 -12.24 0.16
C ASN A 192 9.98 -13.29 1.28
N MET A 193 10.07 -14.56 0.92
CA MET A 193 9.95 -15.67 1.86
C MET A 193 11.02 -15.64 2.95
N GLN A 194 12.26 -15.24 2.62
CA GLN A 194 13.36 -15.19 3.58
C GLN A 194 13.10 -14.23 4.75
N LEU A 195 12.29 -13.19 4.56
CA LEU A 195 11.90 -12.30 5.66
C LEU A 195 11.01 -13.00 6.68
N TYR A 196 10.20 -13.97 6.25
CA TYR A 196 9.28 -14.69 7.13
C TYR A 196 9.94 -15.91 7.77
N GLU A 197 10.97 -16.47 7.15
CA GLU A 197 11.77 -17.57 7.72
C GLU A 197 12.74 -17.10 8.80
N ALA A 198 13.06 -15.81 8.83
CA ALA A 198 13.99 -15.20 9.78
C ALA A 198 13.34 -14.75 11.10
N TRP A 199 12.01 -14.86 11.23
CA TRP A 199 11.22 -14.48 12.42
C TRP A 199 10.61 -15.72 13.08
#